data_653d16b5cd3f16e8fa208ff69d3a7946
#
_entry.id   653d16b5cd3f16e8fa208ff69d3a7946
#
_cell.length_a   1.000
_cell.length_b   1.000
_cell.length_c   1.000
_cell.angle_alpha   90.00
_cell.angle_beta   90.00
_cell.angle_gamma   90.00
#
_symmetry.space_group_name_H-M   'P 1'
#
loop_
_entity.id
_entity.type
_entity.pdbx_description
1 polymer ?
#
loop_
_entity_poly.entity_id
_entity_poly.type
_entity_poly.pdbx_seq_one_letter_code
_entity_poly.pdbx_strand_id
1 'polypeptide(L)'
;MQHLPNDTYDVTLDQFGQIATVYGDPGFPVATDVVGGNDTVTAAVAGLNAKLTIFGDDHAMLLGHSQGGNDTLIADIDGGWDTAIVIGDTQSMIDDSKGGNDTIVADAGRTVYTTISAFGDVAADMSGNAQGGHDDITGSIAWRGGANLFAGDAGGFMMDTSHGGNDTLDVSVLTTDGAATVSGDAIGSLRGLAHGGNDNLTVTLNGGSAISSGALFGDSAASLMDFAQGGDDVLTVKLDGQYAEAGAQMYGDAPTMVGNSHGGNDVLNGGAGRDFMYGDARIYEPATPGSITGGVDTLNGGAGDDRMWGGGSSDFFVFNTGSGNDTIVDFDQGNKAVGSTAVEQDLIDVQGYGFADWTALSKLISDNTAGDAVIHLSANDSITLDGIHATNLHPTDFII
;
A
#
# COMPACT_ATOMS: atom_id res chain seq x y z
N MET A 1 10.94 -1.31 -33.58
CA MET A 1 11.28 -1.85 -32.26
C MET A 1 12.17 -3.07 -32.45
N GLN A 2 13.26 -3.10 -31.69
CA GLN A 2 14.12 -4.29 -31.60
C GLN A 2 13.57 -5.12 -30.41
N HIS A 3 13.37 -6.40 -30.61
CA HIS A 3 12.99 -7.32 -29.53
C HIS A 3 14.22 -8.08 -29.07
N LEU A 4 14.40 -8.17 -27.74
CA LEU A 4 15.45 -8.96 -27.11
C LEU A 4 14.97 -10.40 -26.87
N PRO A 5 15.88 -11.37 -26.69
CA PRO A 5 15.51 -12.77 -26.49
C PRO A 5 14.96 -13.02 -25.09
N ASN A 6 14.21 -14.07 -24.91
CA ASN A 6 13.82 -14.56 -23.60
C ASN A 6 14.92 -15.47 -23.06
N ASP A 7 15.49 -15.11 -21.94
CA ASP A 7 16.62 -15.81 -21.32
C ASP A 7 16.26 -16.47 -19.98
N THR A 8 17.08 -17.36 -19.48
CA THR A 8 16.89 -18.02 -18.18
C THR A 8 18.22 -18.07 -17.44
N TYR A 9 18.22 -17.59 -16.19
CA TYR A 9 19.40 -17.55 -15.34
C TYR A 9 19.15 -18.18 -13.98
N ASP A 10 20.06 -19.06 -13.55
CA ASP A 10 20.09 -19.62 -12.21
C ASP A 10 21.37 -19.15 -11.49
N VAL A 11 21.21 -18.50 -10.35
CA VAL A 11 22.30 -17.91 -9.58
C VAL A 11 22.32 -18.46 -8.15
N THR A 12 23.50 -18.79 -7.65
CA THR A 12 23.66 -19.25 -6.26
C THR A 12 24.76 -18.44 -5.56
N LEU A 13 24.43 -17.88 -4.39
CA LEU A 13 25.35 -17.18 -3.49
C LEU A 13 25.46 -17.97 -2.19
N ASP A 14 26.44 -18.83 -2.07
CA ASP A 14 26.62 -19.77 -0.96
C ASP A 14 27.78 -19.44 -0.01
N GLN A 15 28.56 -18.38 -0.29
CA GLN A 15 29.73 -17.99 0.50
C GLN A 15 29.51 -16.63 1.18
N PHE A 16 30.23 -16.41 2.27
CA PHE A 16 30.17 -15.15 3.03
C PHE A 16 30.57 -13.95 2.17
N GLY A 17 29.72 -12.91 2.19
CA GLY A 17 29.98 -11.61 1.58
C GLY A 17 29.98 -11.58 0.06
N GLN A 18 29.36 -12.58 -0.59
CA GLN A 18 29.22 -12.55 -2.05
C GLN A 18 28.32 -11.39 -2.50
N ILE A 19 28.63 -10.84 -3.66
CA ILE A 19 27.86 -9.79 -4.30
C ILE A 19 27.56 -10.24 -5.74
N ALA A 20 26.30 -10.21 -6.13
CA ALA A 20 25.90 -10.47 -7.51
C ALA A 20 24.88 -9.41 -7.99
N THR A 21 24.99 -9.05 -9.24
CA THR A 21 23.95 -8.35 -9.99
C THR A 21 23.65 -9.20 -11.23
N VAL A 22 22.37 -9.47 -11.43
CA VAL A 22 21.88 -10.34 -12.51
C VAL A 22 20.94 -9.51 -13.37
N TYR A 23 21.03 -9.69 -14.66
CA TYR A 23 20.20 -9.01 -15.67
C TYR A 23 19.58 -10.07 -16.56
N GLY A 24 18.28 -9.98 -16.83
CA GLY A 24 17.60 -10.81 -17.82
C GLY A 24 18.13 -10.50 -19.20
N ASP A 25 18.19 -9.23 -19.55
CA ASP A 25 18.71 -8.75 -20.84
C ASP A 25 20.08 -8.05 -20.70
N PRO A 26 21.18 -8.75 -20.47
CA PRO A 26 22.48 -8.11 -20.27
C PRO A 26 22.94 -7.39 -21.53
N GLY A 27 23.13 -6.07 -21.43
CA GLY A 27 23.55 -5.21 -22.54
C GLY A 27 22.38 -4.62 -23.32
N PHE A 28 21.25 -4.47 -22.69
CA PHE A 28 20.11 -3.72 -23.20
C PHE A 28 20.59 -2.37 -23.78
N PRO A 29 20.37 -2.08 -25.06
CA PRO A 29 20.91 -0.87 -25.64
C PRO A 29 20.13 0.33 -25.10
N VAL A 30 20.81 1.40 -24.69
CA VAL A 30 20.21 2.71 -24.43
C VAL A 30 19.70 3.27 -25.76
N ALA A 31 18.50 2.87 -26.15
CA ALA A 31 17.86 3.19 -27.42
C ALA A 31 16.36 3.48 -27.20
N THR A 32 15.73 4.15 -28.12
CA THR A 32 14.37 4.70 -27.97
C THR A 32 13.25 3.81 -28.46
N ASP A 33 13.52 2.59 -28.92
CA ASP A 33 12.54 1.70 -29.52
C ASP A 33 12.93 0.22 -29.31
N VAL A 34 13.19 -0.18 -28.08
CA VAL A 34 13.56 -1.55 -27.70
C VAL A 34 12.43 -2.17 -26.91
N VAL A 35 12.26 -3.48 -27.04
CA VAL A 35 11.36 -4.29 -26.22
C VAL A 35 12.22 -5.35 -25.54
N GLY A 36 12.15 -5.42 -24.21
CA GLY A 36 12.81 -6.43 -23.39
C GLY A 36 12.34 -7.84 -23.71
N GLY A 37 13.15 -8.83 -23.36
CA GLY A 37 12.77 -10.23 -23.38
C GLY A 37 11.84 -10.57 -22.22
N ASN A 38 11.16 -11.70 -22.30
CA ASN A 38 10.45 -12.22 -21.13
C ASN A 38 11.36 -13.23 -20.44
N ASP A 39 12.04 -12.80 -19.39
CA ASP A 39 13.13 -13.52 -18.79
C ASP A 39 12.72 -14.30 -17.53
N THR A 40 13.51 -15.26 -17.15
CA THR A 40 13.35 -15.97 -15.88
C THR A 40 14.67 -15.95 -15.12
N VAL A 41 14.68 -15.32 -13.96
CA VAL A 41 15.84 -15.28 -13.09
C VAL A 41 15.49 -15.95 -11.76
N THR A 42 16.23 -17.00 -11.41
CA THR A 42 16.12 -17.66 -10.11
C THR A 42 17.42 -17.48 -9.33
N ALA A 43 17.35 -16.91 -8.15
CA ALA A 43 18.51 -16.70 -7.30
C ALA A 43 18.29 -17.31 -5.91
N ALA A 44 19.25 -18.15 -5.48
CA ALA A 44 19.30 -18.71 -4.13
C ALA A 44 20.49 -18.12 -3.35
N VAL A 45 20.19 -17.52 -2.19
CA VAL A 45 21.20 -16.89 -1.31
C VAL A 45 21.25 -17.65 0.01
N ALA A 46 22.26 -18.48 0.18
CA ALA A 46 22.52 -19.24 1.41
C ALA A 46 23.76 -18.73 2.19
N GLY A 47 24.54 -17.82 1.60
CA GLY A 47 25.70 -17.18 2.23
C GLY A 47 25.28 -16.11 3.25
N LEU A 48 26.15 -15.82 4.21
CA LEU A 48 25.94 -14.73 5.16
C LEU A 48 26.48 -13.41 4.61
N ASN A 49 25.77 -12.31 4.86
CA ASN A 49 26.15 -10.95 4.42
C ASN A 49 26.35 -10.84 2.90
N ALA A 50 25.52 -11.55 2.15
CA ALA A 50 25.51 -11.47 0.70
C ALA A 50 24.66 -10.28 0.22
N LYS A 51 24.94 -9.83 -0.99
CA LYS A 51 24.14 -8.79 -1.67
C LYS A 51 23.73 -9.28 -3.05
N LEU A 52 22.42 -9.29 -3.29
CA LEU A 52 21.83 -9.67 -4.54
C LEU A 52 21.10 -8.47 -5.14
N THR A 53 21.27 -8.24 -6.43
CA THR A 53 20.40 -7.34 -7.19
C THR A 53 19.98 -8.07 -8.47
N ILE A 54 18.70 -8.10 -8.75
CA ILE A 54 18.11 -8.65 -9.98
C ILE A 54 17.40 -7.54 -10.72
N PHE A 55 17.63 -7.45 -12.01
CA PHE A 55 16.83 -6.70 -12.96
C PHE A 55 16.25 -7.69 -13.97
N GLY A 56 14.98 -7.61 -14.28
CA GLY A 56 14.37 -8.40 -15.33
C GLY A 56 14.99 -8.09 -16.67
N ASP A 57 15.13 -6.83 -17.00
CA ASP A 57 15.86 -6.38 -18.19
C ASP A 57 17.33 -6.02 -17.87
N ASP A 58 17.69 -4.74 -17.85
CA ASP A 58 19.05 -4.26 -17.58
C ASP A 58 19.04 -3.10 -16.57
N HIS A 59 20.19 -2.73 -16.05
CA HIS A 59 20.36 -1.55 -15.18
C HIS A 59 20.28 -0.21 -15.95
N ALA A 60 20.07 -0.22 -17.25
CA ALA A 60 19.89 0.96 -18.08
C ALA A 60 18.52 1.63 -17.80
N MET A 61 18.23 2.68 -18.51
CA MET A 61 16.93 3.35 -18.46
C MET A 61 16.09 2.94 -19.68
N LEU A 62 14.80 2.71 -19.50
CA LEU A 62 13.86 2.68 -20.61
C LEU A 62 13.59 4.10 -21.10
N LEU A 63 13.79 4.34 -22.39
CA LEU A 63 13.72 5.62 -23.04
C LEU A 63 12.77 5.63 -24.23
N GLY A 64 12.15 6.78 -24.49
CA GLY A 64 11.33 6.99 -25.68
C GLY A 64 10.12 6.07 -25.68
N HIS A 65 9.99 5.18 -26.67
CA HIS A 65 8.90 4.21 -26.76
C HIS A 65 9.37 2.78 -26.42
N SER A 66 10.45 2.64 -25.66
CA SER A 66 10.92 1.32 -25.22
C SER A 66 9.95 0.69 -24.24
N GLN A 67 9.97 -0.62 -24.17
CA GLN A 67 9.08 -1.41 -23.34
C GLN A 67 9.89 -2.48 -22.61
N GLY A 68 9.62 -2.68 -21.32
CA GLY A 68 10.15 -3.78 -20.54
C GLY A 68 9.62 -5.15 -20.97
N GLY A 69 10.27 -6.20 -20.54
CA GLY A 69 9.82 -7.58 -20.70
C GLY A 69 8.76 -7.94 -19.67
N ASN A 70 8.13 -9.10 -19.85
CA ASN A 70 7.30 -9.66 -18.78
C ASN A 70 8.08 -10.76 -18.09
N ASP A 71 8.68 -10.45 -16.95
CA ASP A 71 9.71 -11.27 -16.34
C ASP A 71 9.21 -12.12 -15.17
N THR A 72 9.93 -13.16 -14.86
CA THR A 72 9.71 -13.98 -13.66
C THR A 72 10.97 -13.98 -12.82
N LEU A 73 10.94 -13.30 -11.69
CA LEU A 73 12.09 -13.08 -10.83
C LEU A 73 11.87 -13.72 -9.47
N ILE A 74 12.72 -14.67 -9.11
CA ILE A 74 12.63 -15.42 -7.86
C ILE A 74 13.92 -15.24 -7.06
N ALA A 75 13.81 -14.67 -5.86
CA ALA A 75 14.90 -14.50 -4.91
C ALA A 75 14.58 -15.24 -3.60
N ASP A 76 15.23 -16.38 -3.40
CA ASP A 76 15.13 -17.19 -2.17
C ASP A 76 16.38 -16.94 -1.29
N ILE A 77 16.16 -16.33 -0.10
CA ILE A 77 17.22 -15.80 0.74
C ILE A 77 17.22 -16.50 2.08
N ASP A 78 18.02 -17.57 2.19
CA ASP A 78 18.18 -18.38 3.39
C ASP A 78 19.43 -18.02 4.23
N GLY A 79 20.23 -17.07 3.81
CA GLY A 79 21.37 -16.52 4.55
C GLY A 79 20.94 -15.60 5.70
N GLY A 80 21.87 -14.88 6.28
CA GLY A 80 21.58 -13.86 7.30
C GLY A 80 22.43 -12.61 7.06
N TRP A 81 21.91 -11.43 7.47
CA TRP A 81 22.54 -10.12 7.20
C TRP A 81 22.62 -9.79 5.71
N ASP A 82 21.71 -10.33 4.92
CA ASP A 82 21.72 -10.22 3.47
C ASP A 82 20.89 -9.02 3.01
N THR A 83 21.15 -8.59 1.79
CA THR A 83 20.34 -7.58 1.11
C THR A 83 19.97 -8.09 -0.27
N ALA A 84 18.67 -8.11 -0.57
CA ALA A 84 18.18 -8.39 -1.91
C ALA A 84 17.38 -7.21 -2.45
N ILE A 85 17.63 -6.86 -3.71
CA ILE A 85 16.85 -5.89 -4.47
C ILE A 85 16.43 -6.58 -5.75
N VAL A 86 15.13 -6.67 -5.98
CA VAL A 86 14.53 -7.30 -7.15
C VAL A 86 13.70 -6.26 -7.90
N ILE A 87 13.96 -6.09 -9.17
CA ILE A 87 13.37 -5.06 -10.01
C ILE A 87 12.85 -5.74 -11.29
N GLY A 88 11.58 -5.54 -11.62
CA GLY A 88 10.96 -6.14 -12.79
C GLY A 88 11.70 -5.77 -14.07
N ASP A 89 11.87 -4.51 -14.34
CA ASP A 89 12.52 -4.05 -15.56
C ASP A 89 13.92 -3.46 -15.31
N THR A 90 13.98 -2.14 -15.03
CA THR A 90 15.23 -1.37 -15.15
C THR A 90 15.47 -0.40 -13.99
N GLN A 91 16.52 0.43 -14.10
CA GLN A 91 16.82 1.44 -13.11
C GLN A 91 15.80 2.59 -13.07
N SER A 92 15.34 3.05 -14.24
CA SER A 92 14.38 4.18 -14.37
C SER A 92 13.66 4.15 -15.71
N MET A 93 12.50 4.78 -15.77
CA MET A 93 11.69 4.94 -16.96
C MET A 93 11.44 6.41 -17.26
N ILE A 94 11.59 6.84 -18.51
CA ILE A 94 11.36 8.20 -18.96
C ILE A 94 10.67 8.27 -20.34
N ASP A 95 10.14 9.44 -20.65
CA ASP A 95 9.42 9.74 -21.91
C ASP A 95 8.11 8.91 -22.03
N ASP A 96 7.89 8.24 -23.16
CA ASP A 96 6.71 7.39 -23.42
C ASP A 96 7.04 5.89 -23.22
N SER A 97 7.98 5.55 -22.34
CA SER A 97 8.36 4.18 -22.06
C SER A 97 7.28 3.43 -21.28
N LYS A 98 7.33 2.10 -21.33
CA LYS A 98 6.39 1.23 -20.60
C LYS A 98 7.14 0.15 -19.86
N GLY A 99 6.65 -0.19 -18.67
CA GLY A 99 7.06 -1.36 -17.94
C GLY A 99 6.50 -2.66 -18.52
N GLY A 100 7.06 -3.76 -18.08
CA GLY A 100 6.55 -5.10 -18.29
C GLY A 100 5.43 -5.46 -17.31
N ASN A 101 4.88 -6.65 -17.43
CA ASN A 101 4.00 -7.20 -16.41
C ASN A 101 4.76 -8.34 -15.74
N ASP A 102 5.28 -8.09 -14.56
CA ASP A 102 6.28 -8.94 -13.94
C ASP A 102 5.71 -9.82 -12.82
N THR A 103 6.35 -10.94 -12.60
CA THR A 103 6.07 -11.79 -11.44
C THR A 103 7.31 -11.84 -10.56
N ILE A 104 7.24 -11.26 -9.37
CA ILE A 104 8.34 -11.19 -8.44
C ILE A 104 8.02 -12.01 -7.19
N VAL A 105 8.91 -12.94 -6.84
CA VAL A 105 8.88 -13.67 -5.58
C VAL A 105 10.16 -13.39 -4.80
N ALA A 106 10.04 -12.71 -3.66
CA ALA A 106 11.16 -12.33 -2.82
C ALA A 106 10.97 -12.87 -1.40
N ASP A 107 11.58 -14.03 -1.13
CA ASP A 107 11.42 -14.75 0.14
C ASP A 107 12.69 -14.63 0.99
N ALA A 108 12.55 -14.05 2.20
CA ALA A 108 13.63 -13.97 3.18
C ALA A 108 13.74 -15.22 4.08
N GLY A 109 12.91 -16.22 3.87
CA GLY A 109 12.92 -17.44 4.67
C GLY A 109 12.77 -17.16 6.18
N ARG A 110 13.57 -17.85 7.01
CA ARG A 110 13.59 -17.65 8.48
C ARG A 110 14.90 -16.98 8.95
N THR A 111 15.47 -16.15 8.13
CA THR A 111 16.77 -15.54 8.36
C THR A 111 16.69 -14.29 9.24
N VAL A 112 17.80 -13.90 9.86
CA VAL A 112 17.88 -12.72 10.72
C VAL A 112 18.60 -11.57 10.00
N TYR A 113 18.09 -10.35 10.17
CA TYR A 113 18.67 -9.11 9.63
C TYR A 113 18.78 -9.04 8.10
N THR A 114 17.91 -9.74 7.39
CA THR A 114 17.81 -9.64 5.94
C THR A 114 16.93 -8.46 5.55
N THR A 115 17.34 -7.76 4.51
CA THR A 115 16.56 -6.64 3.93
C THR A 115 16.18 -7.01 2.50
N ILE A 116 14.90 -6.87 2.18
CA ILE A 116 14.36 -7.07 0.84
C ILE A 116 13.76 -5.77 0.32
N SER A 117 14.03 -5.46 -0.94
CA SER A 117 13.27 -4.48 -1.70
C SER A 117 12.85 -5.11 -3.02
N ALA A 118 11.56 -4.98 -3.37
CA ALA A 118 11.00 -5.47 -4.63
C ALA A 118 10.18 -4.35 -5.28
N PHE A 119 10.44 -4.10 -6.55
CA PHE A 119 9.79 -3.06 -7.34
C PHE A 119 9.35 -3.67 -8.67
N GLY A 120 8.08 -3.47 -9.06
CA GLY A 120 7.54 -4.04 -10.28
C GLY A 120 8.33 -3.61 -11.51
N ASP A 121 8.47 -2.33 -11.73
CA ASP A 121 9.16 -1.80 -12.92
C ASP A 121 10.56 -1.28 -12.64
N VAL A 122 10.71 -0.27 -11.74
CA VAL A 122 11.98 0.45 -11.64
C VAL A 122 12.50 0.63 -10.20
N ALA A 123 13.82 0.59 -10.07
CA ALA A 123 14.48 0.83 -8.79
C ALA A 123 14.50 2.32 -8.38
N ALA A 124 14.35 3.25 -9.31
CA ALA A 124 14.38 4.69 -9.07
C ALA A 124 13.11 5.36 -9.62
N ASP A 125 13.26 6.33 -10.51
CA ASP A 125 12.15 7.22 -10.85
C ASP A 125 11.47 6.86 -12.19
N MET A 126 10.17 7.14 -12.25
CA MET A 126 9.39 7.21 -13.48
C MET A 126 9.07 8.67 -13.80
N SER A 127 9.24 9.09 -15.06
CA SER A 127 8.98 10.47 -15.47
C SER A 127 8.56 10.59 -16.93
N GLY A 128 8.15 11.80 -17.32
CA GLY A 128 7.56 12.03 -18.63
C GLY A 128 6.15 11.45 -18.71
N ASN A 129 5.87 10.61 -19.69
CA ASN A 129 4.62 9.89 -19.86
C ASN A 129 4.87 8.36 -19.72
N ALA A 130 5.80 7.99 -18.85
CA ALA A 130 6.11 6.59 -18.56
C ALA A 130 4.89 5.88 -17.95
N GLN A 131 4.71 4.62 -18.30
CA GLN A 131 3.60 3.79 -17.83
C GLN A 131 4.15 2.54 -17.16
N GLY A 132 3.74 2.28 -15.94
CA GLY A 132 4.04 1.05 -15.22
C GLY A 132 3.33 -0.17 -15.81
N GLY A 133 3.81 -1.34 -15.45
CA GLY A 133 3.22 -2.63 -15.78
C GLY A 133 2.05 -3.00 -14.87
N HIS A 134 1.60 -4.24 -14.97
CA HIS A 134 0.68 -4.83 -13.99
C HIS A 134 1.41 -5.99 -13.34
N ASP A 135 1.89 -5.77 -12.14
CA ASP A 135 2.86 -6.65 -11.52
C ASP A 135 2.25 -7.52 -10.40
N ASP A 136 2.79 -8.71 -10.24
CA ASP A 136 2.41 -9.63 -9.18
C ASP A 136 3.63 -9.86 -8.26
N ILE A 137 3.62 -9.21 -7.09
CA ILE A 137 4.74 -9.23 -6.16
C ILE A 137 4.36 -10.01 -4.90
N THR A 138 5.05 -11.12 -4.67
CA THR A 138 4.94 -11.88 -3.43
C THR A 138 6.21 -11.71 -2.61
N GLY A 139 6.06 -11.33 -1.34
CA GLY A 139 7.16 -11.14 -0.41
C GLY A 139 7.00 -11.89 0.90
N SER A 140 8.08 -12.40 1.48
CA SER A 140 8.07 -12.83 2.86
C SER A 140 9.27 -12.28 3.62
N ILE A 141 9.01 -11.82 4.86
CA ILE A 141 10.00 -11.14 5.68
C ILE A 141 10.15 -11.89 6.99
N ALA A 142 11.37 -12.27 7.30
CA ALA A 142 11.73 -12.90 8.55
C ALA A 142 12.30 -11.93 9.60
N TRP A 143 12.89 -12.44 10.63
CA TRP A 143 13.33 -11.80 11.87
C TRP A 143 14.22 -10.56 11.68
N ARG A 144 13.84 -9.44 12.33
CA ARG A 144 14.66 -8.23 12.54
C ARG A 144 15.38 -7.75 11.29
N GLY A 145 14.65 -7.64 10.18
CA GLY A 145 15.17 -7.05 8.95
C GLY A 145 15.38 -5.55 9.07
N GLY A 146 16.02 -4.97 8.05
CA GLY A 146 16.02 -3.53 7.81
C GLY A 146 14.66 -3.03 7.32
N ALA A 147 14.63 -1.87 6.71
CA ALA A 147 13.45 -1.41 6.00
C ALA A 147 13.22 -2.30 4.77
N ASN A 148 12.14 -3.08 4.79
CA ASN A 148 11.72 -3.88 3.65
C ASN A 148 10.71 -3.08 2.85
N LEU A 149 10.95 -2.92 1.55
CA LEU A 149 10.21 -2.02 0.67
C LEU A 149 9.64 -2.82 -0.50
N PHE A 150 8.33 -2.69 -0.70
CA PHE A 150 7.63 -3.30 -1.82
C PHE A 150 6.80 -2.20 -2.50
N ALA A 151 6.98 -2.03 -3.79
CA ALA A 151 6.15 -1.12 -4.59
C ALA A 151 5.79 -1.78 -5.92
N GLY A 152 4.58 -1.52 -6.40
CA GLY A 152 4.11 -2.02 -7.68
C GLY A 152 5.01 -1.55 -8.81
N ASP A 153 5.26 -0.26 -8.90
CA ASP A 153 6.06 0.31 -9.98
C ASP A 153 7.46 0.78 -9.54
N ALA A 154 7.56 1.82 -8.69
CA ALA A 154 8.80 2.56 -8.52
C ALA A 154 9.38 2.56 -7.10
N GLY A 155 10.67 2.31 -6.98
CA GLY A 155 11.41 2.53 -5.74
C GLY A 155 11.69 4.01 -5.42
N GLY A 156 11.54 4.91 -6.39
CA GLY A 156 11.71 6.36 -6.30
C GLY A 156 10.42 7.13 -6.48
N PHE A 157 10.46 8.16 -7.30
CA PHE A 157 9.34 9.07 -7.55
C PHE A 157 8.63 8.73 -8.87
N MET A 158 7.32 9.00 -8.89
CA MET A 158 6.57 9.12 -10.13
C MET A 158 6.30 10.60 -10.41
N MET A 159 6.63 11.07 -11.60
CA MET A 159 6.66 12.49 -11.92
C MET A 159 6.06 12.82 -13.28
N ASP A 160 5.78 14.10 -13.49
CA ASP A 160 5.25 14.67 -14.73
C ASP A 160 3.85 14.13 -15.05
N THR A 161 3.70 13.30 -16.08
CA THR A 161 2.46 12.64 -16.49
C THR A 161 2.61 11.12 -16.48
N SER A 162 3.47 10.57 -15.62
CA SER A 162 3.62 9.13 -15.48
C SER A 162 2.37 8.48 -14.88
N HIS A 163 2.16 7.22 -15.20
CA HIS A 163 1.04 6.43 -14.71
C HIS A 163 1.57 5.13 -14.10
N GLY A 164 1.05 4.78 -12.94
CA GLY A 164 1.28 3.47 -12.33
C GLY A 164 0.51 2.34 -13.01
N GLY A 165 0.89 1.13 -12.70
CA GLY A 165 0.21 -0.08 -13.08
C GLY A 165 -1.04 -0.35 -12.26
N ASN A 166 -1.64 -1.53 -12.41
CA ASN A 166 -2.61 -2.01 -11.43
C ASN A 166 -2.04 -3.32 -10.86
N ASP A 167 -1.50 -3.23 -9.67
CA ASP A 167 -0.60 -4.23 -9.15
C ASP A 167 -1.22 -5.11 -8.06
N THR A 168 -0.65 -6.28 -7.87
CA THR A 168 -1.03 -7.18 -6.78
C THR A 168 0.18 -7.45 -5.90
N LEU A 169 0.12 -7.03 -4.64
CA LEU A 169 1.18 -7.23 -3.67
C LEU A 169 0.68 -8.08 -2.50
N ASP A 170 1.30 -9.24 -2.27
CA ASP A 170 1.03 -10.11 -1.10
C ASP A 170 2.31 -10.28 -0.27
N VAL A 171 2.38 -9.58 0.85
CA VAL A 171 3.57 -9.54 1.70
C VAL A 171 3.29 -10.17 3.07
N SER A 172 4.07 -11.18 3.42
CA SER A 172 3.98 -11.88 4.71
C SER A 172 5.08 -11.43 5.66
N VAL A 173 4.70 -10.86 6.81
CA VAL A 173 5.62 -10.53 7.91
C VAL A 173 5.60 -11.66 8.93
N LEU A 174 6.58 -12.56 8.86
CA LEU A 174 6.59 -13.84 9.57
C LEU A 174 7.02 -13.76 11.04
N THR A 175 7.37 -12.57 11.56
CA THR A 175 7.94 -12.42 12.89
C THR A 175 7.57 -11.13 13.60
N THR A 176 7.77 -11.14 14.92
CA THR A 176 7.37 -10.13 15.88
C THR A 176 8.04 -8.76 15.74
N ASP A 177 9.22 -8.69 15.14
CA ASP A 177 10.01 -7.45 15.00
C ASP A 177 10.22 -7.07 13.51
N GLY A 178 9.48 -7.71 12.59
CA GLY A 178 9.52 -7.39 11.16
C GLY A 178 8.66 -6.18 10.83
N ALA A 179 9.10 -5.38 9.87
CA ALA A 179 8.34 -4.28 9.32
C ALA A 179 8.43 -4.29 7.79
N ALA A 180 7.31 -4.05 7.12
CA ALA A 180 7.25 -3.83 5.68
C ALA A 180 6.63 -2.47 5.40
N THR A 181 7.09 -1.83 4.35
CA THR A 181 6.41 -0.74 3.67
C THR A 181 5.93 -1.29 2.34
N VAL A 182 4.63 -1.28 2.11
CA VAL A 182 4.00 -1.80 0.90
C VAL A 182 3.22 -0.66 0.27
N SER A 183 3.56 -0.31 -0.96
CA SER A 183 2.94 0.78 -1.72
C SER A 183 2.44 0.22 -3.05
N GLY A 184 1.28 0.64 -3.50
CA GLY A 184 0.76 0.24 -4.80
C GLY A 184 1.70 0.66 -5.90
N ASP A 185 2.00 1.95 -5.99
CA ASP A 185 2.85 2.48 -7.06
C ASP A 185 4.29 2.79 -6.60
N ALA A 186 4.48 3.75 -5.67
CA ALA A 186 5.82 4.28 -5.41
C ALA A 186 6.22 4.39 -3.94
N ILE A 187 7.47 4.08 -3.64
CA ILE A 187 8.06 4.39 -2.32
C ILE A 187 8.28 5.91 -2.14
N GLY A 188 8.62 6.61 -3.21
CA GLY A 188 8.70 8.07 -3.26
C GLY A 188 7.34 8.72 -3.50
N SER A 189 7.33 10.01 -3.76
CA SER A 189 6.09 10.76 -3.98
C SER A 189 5.62 10.71 -5.44
N LEU A 190 4.29 10.74 -5.63
CA LEU A 190 3.68 11.07 -6.91
C LEU A 190 3.61 12.60 -7.05
N ARG A 191 4.08 13.16 -8.17
CA ARG A 191 4.23 14.60 -8.39
C ARG A 191 3.79 15.04 -9.77
N GLY A 192 3.51 16.33 -9.89
CA GLY A 192 3.09 16.93 -11.17
C GLY A 192 1.67 16.53 -11.52
N LEU A 193 1.51 15.79 -12.59
CA LEU A 193 0.25 15.17 -13.07
C LEU A 193 0.37 13.64 -13.06
N ALA A 194 1.19 13.08 -12.19
CA ALA A 194 1.31 11.62 -12.06
C ALA A 194 0.01 11.01 -11.55
N HIS A 195 -0.30 9.82 -12.04
CA HIS A 195 -1.46 9.04 -11.61
C HIS A 195 -1.00 7.71 -11.03
N GLY A 196 -1.58 7.34 -9.89
CA GLY A 196 -1.46 6.00 -9.35
C GLY A 196 -2.29 4.97 -10.12
N GLY A 197 -2.01 3.71 -9.89
CA GLY A 197 -2.77 2.57 -10.39
C GLY A 197 -3.96 2.24 -9.50
N ASN A 198 -4.68 1.18 -9.83
CA ASN A 198 -5.70 0.63 -8.92
C ASN A 198 -5.18 -0.70 -8.39
N ASP A 199 -4.71 -0.72 -7.16
CA ASP A 199 -3.87 -1.76 -6.62
C ASP A 199 -4.58 -2.68 -5.62
N ASN A 200 -4.07 -3.88 -5.48
CA ASN A 200 -4.56 -4.84 -4.50
C ASN A 200 -3.42 -5.27 -3.57
N LEU A 201 -3.40 -4.70 -2.37
CA LEU A 201 -2.36 -4.92 -1.38
C LEU A 201 -2.85 -5.81 -0.25
N THR A 202 -2.16 -6.90 -0.01
CA THR A 202 -2.38 -7.75 1.16
C THR A 202 -1.10 -7.81 2.01
N VAL A 203 -1.24 -7.54 3.31
CA VAL A 203 -0.17 -7.80 4.27
C VAL A 203 -0.65 -8.81 5.30
N THR A 204 0.07 -9.93 5.40
CA THR A 204 -0.19 -10.95 6.42
C THR A 204 0.79 -10.78 7.58
N LEU A 205 0.26 -10.42 8.76
CA LEU A 205 1.02 -10.27 9.98
C LEU A 205 0.96 -11.57 10.79
N ASN A 206 2.11 -12.16 11.05
CA ASN A 206 2.19 -13.36 11.89
C ASN A 206 2.39 -12.94 13.35
N GLY A 207 1.32 -13.04 14.15
CA GLY A 207 1.29 -12.60 15.53
C GLY A 207 2.23 -13.37 16.46
N GLY A 208 3.39 -12.80 16.73
CA GLY A 208 4.27 -13.15 17.84
C GLY A 208 4.18 -12.09 18.96
N SER A 209 4.89 -12.27 20.05
CA SER A 209 4.78 -11.50 21.32
C SER A 209 5.30 -10.04 21.27
N ALA A 210 5.57 -9.46 20.14
CA ALA A 210 5.95 -8.06 19.98
C ALA A 210 5.49 -7.56 18.60
N ILE A 211 5.23 -6.31 18.51
CA ILE A 211 4.60 -5.53 17.46
C ILE A 211 5.22 -5.79 16.07
N SER A 212 4.58 -6.60 15.24
CA SER A 212 4.78 -6.48 13.80
C SER A 212 3.92 -5.31 13.32
N SER A 213 4.52 -4.29 12.74
CA SER A 213 3.80 -3.17 12.16
C SER A 213 4.02 -3.17 10.65
N GLY A 214 2.95 -3.38 9.89
CA GLY A 214 2.91 -3.11 8.45
C GLY A 214 2.42 -1.69 8.20
N ALA A 215 2.93 -1.05 7.17
CA ALA A 215 2.36 0.16 6.64
C ALA A 215 2.00 -0.07 5.17
N LEU A 216 0.74 0.15 4.82
CA LEU A 216 0.18 -0.02 3.49
C LEU A 216 -0.22 1.36 2.96
N PHE A 217 0.14 1.61 1.73
CA PHE A 217 -0.16 2.85 1.01
C PHE A 217 -0.71 2.45 -0.37
N GLY A 218 -1.91 2.91 -0.72
CA GLY A 218 -2.48 2.63 -2.03
C GLY A 218 -1.52 3.06 -3.13
N ASP A 219 -1.17 4.33 -3.17
CA ASP A 219 -0.30 4.87 -4.20
C ASP A 219 1.14 5.14 -3.74
N SER A 220 1.31 5.94 -2.68
CA SER A 220 2.63 6.46 -2.33
C SER A 220 2.97 6.32 -0.86
N ALA A 221 4.12 5.74 -0.55
CA ALA A 221 4.63 5.71 0.82
C ALA A 221 5.13 7.07 1.34
N ALA A 222 5.10 8.11 0.53
CA ALA A 222 5.54 9.47 0.87
C ALA A 222 4.44 10.53 0.73
N SER A 223 4.08 10.96 -0.48
CA SER A 223 3.09 12.02 -0.67
C SER A 223 2.50 12.05 -2.08
N LEU A 224 1.23 12.46 -2.19
CA LEU A 224 0.65 12.95 -3.43
C LEU A 224 0.83 14.46 -3.49
N MET A 225 1.44 15.00 -4.54
CA MET A 225 1.82 16.41 -4.64
C MET A 225 1.36 17.05 -5.95
N ASP A 226 1.23 18.38 -5.91
CA ASP A 226 0.87 19.23 -7.05
C ASP A 226 -0.56 18.93 -7.57
N PHE A 227 -0.69 18.18 -8.64
CA PHE A 227 -1.95 17.70 -9.24
C PHE A 227 -1.96 16.17 -9.39
N ALA A 228 -1.14 15.48 -8.61
CA ALA A 228 -1.12 14.02 -8.64
C ALA A 228 -2.48 13.45 -8.23
N GLN A 229 -2.81 12.29 -8.79
CA GLN A 229 -4.05 11.58 -8.51
C GLN A 229 -3.73 10.19 -8.01
N GLY A 230 -4.44 9.77 -6.96
CA GLY A 230 -4.43 8.40 -6.48
C GLY A 230 -5.31 7.48 -7.32
N GLY A 231 -5.14 6.18 -7.15
CA GLY A 231 -5.95 5.13 -7.73
C GLY A 231 -7.06 4.67 -6.80
N ASP A 232 -7.95 3.83 -7.29
CA ASP A 232 -8.97 3.17 -6.45
C ASP A 232 -8.39 1.83 -5.93
N ASP A 233 -7.98 1.78 -4.66
CA ASP A 233 -7.17 0.71 -4.11
C ASP A 233 -7.91 -0.23 -3.16
N VAL A 234 -7.40 -1.46 -3.02
CA VAL A 234 -7.88 -2.41 -2.04
C VAL A 234 -6.74 -2.82 -1.11
N LEU A 235 -6.79 -2.37 0.13
CA LEU A 235 -5.82 -2.64 1.16
C LEU A 235 -6.38 -3.65 2.17
N THR A 236 -5.67 -4.75 2.41
CA THR A 236 -6.11 -5.80 3.33
C THR A 236 -5.00 -6.21 4.27
N VAL A 237 -5.28 -6.19 5.56
CA VAL A 237 -4.41 -6.77 6.58
C VAL A 237 -5.03 -8.08 7.07
N LYS A 238 -4.21 -9.13 7.10
CA LYS A 238 -4.57 -10.43 7.66
C LYS A 238 -3.71 -10.72 8.87
N LEU A 239 -4.30 -11.19 9.95
CA LEU A 239 -3.57 -11.65 11.12
C LEU A 239 -3.54 -13.17 11.14
N ASP A 240 -2.36 -13.76 11.01
CA ASP A 240 -2.15 -15.21 11.17
C ASP A 240 -1.49 -15.47 12.53
N GLY A 241 -2.27 -15.95 13.50
CA GLY A 241 -1.76 -16.27 14.83
C GLY A 241 -2.70 -15.91 15.98
N GLN A 242 -2.26 -16.18 17.23
CA GLN A 242 -3.08 -16.06 18.44
C GLN A 242 -2.96 -14.71 19.19
N TYR A 243 -2.26 -13.72 18.65
CA TYR A 243 -1.98 -12.47 19.36
C TYR A 243 -2.73 -11.30 18.73
N ALA A 244 -3.72 -10.81 19.45
CA ALA A 244 -4.68 -9.79 19.02
C ALA A 244 -4.15 -8.33 19.09
N GLU A 245 -2.84 -8.11 19.24
CA GLU A 245 -2.30 -6.77 19.47
C GLU A 245 -1.46 -6.22 18.28
N ALA A 246 -1.26 -7.00 17.24
CA ALA A 246 -0.62 -6.50 16.02
C ALA A 246 -1.63 -5.66 15.24
N GLY A 247 -1.27 -4.45 14.87
CA GLY A 247 -2.08 -3.56 14.06
C GLY A 247 -1.26 -2.94 12.94
N ALA A 248 -1.93 -2.44 11.92
CA ALA A 248 -1.33 -1.79 10.78
C ALA A 248 -1.64 -0.30 10.72
N GLN A 249 -0.85 0.41 9.93
CA GLN A 249 -1.20 1.74 9.43
C GLN A 249 -1.55 1.62 7.94
N MET A 250 -2.72 2.09 7.58
CA MET A 250 -3.25 1.98 6.22
C MET A 250 -3.63 3.38 5.74
N TYR A 251 -3.21 3.69 4.52
CA TYR A 251 -3.53 4.93 3.83
C TYR A 251 -4.06 4.54 2.45
N GLY A 252 -5.27 4.94 2.12
CA GLY A 252 -5.84 4.69 0.80
C GLY A 252 -4.91 5.21 -0.27
N ASP A 253 -4.49 6.47 -0.16
CA ASP A 253 -3.53 7.05 -1.09
C ASP A 253 -2.12 7.17 -0.50
N ALA A 254 -1.89 8.15 0.39
CA ALA A 254 -0.55 8.49 0.89
C ALA A 254 -0.58 9.12 2.29
N PRO A 255 0.54 9.13 3.05
CA PRO A 255 0.58 9.79 4.35
C PRO A 255 0.30 11.29 4.30
N THR A 256 0.58 11.94 3.18
CA THR A 256 0.42 13.39 3.01
C THR A 256 -0.08 13.72 1.60
N MET A 257 -1.09 14.57 1.53
CA MET A 257 -1.59 15.16 0.28
C MET A 257 -1.28 16.65 0.26
N VAL A 258 -0.70 17.13 -0.85
CA VAL A 258 -0.19 18.49 -0.98
C VAL A 258 -0.67 19.15 -2.28
N GLY A 259 -1.01 20.41 -2.21
CA GLY A 259 -1.29 21.23 -3.40
C GLY A 259 -2.72 21.10 -3.91
N ASN A 260 -2.91 20.51 -5.05
CA ASN A 260 -4.18 20.24 -5.69
C ASN A 260 -4.31 18.74 -6.04
N SER A 261 -3.79 17.88 -5.18
CA SER A 261 -3.86 16.43 -5.37
C SER A 261 -5.27 15.90 -5.12
N HIS A 262 -5.55 14.73 -5.69
CA HIS A 262 -6.83 14.06 -5.58
C HIS A 262 -6.59 12.61 -5.12
N GLY A 263 -7.37 12.14 -4.16
CA GLY A 263 -7.38 10.74 -3.72
C GLY A 263 -8.28 9.87 -4.58
N GLY A 264 -8.09 8.56 -4.46
CA GLY A 264 -8.92 7.52 -5.06
C GLY A 264 -10.10 7.10 -4.18
N ASN A 265 -10.91 6.14 -4.63
CA ASN A 265 -11.97 5.56 -3.80
C ASN A 265 -11.53 4.19 -3.29
N ASP A 266 -11.16 4.12 -2.04
CA ASP A 266 -10.42 3.01 -1.51
C ASP A 266 -11.23 2.07 -0.63
N VAL A 267 -10.79 0.82 -0.55
CA VAL A 267 -11.34 -0.18 0.34
C VAL A 267 -10.27 -0.65 1.31
N LEU A 268 -10.42 -0.31 2.58
CA LEU A 268 -9.48 -0.65 3.64
C LEU A 268 -10.08 -1.71 4.57
N ASN A 269 -9.39 -2.85 4.73
CA ASN A 269 -9.77 -3.95 5.61
C ASN A 269 -8.66 -4.22 6.63
N GLY A 270 -8.85 -3.80 7.87
CA GLY A 270 -7.87 -3.90 8.96
C GLY A 270 -7.67 -5.33 9.48
N GLY A 271 -8.76 -6.13 9.46
CA GLY A 271 -8.72 -7.53 9.84
C GLY A 271 -8.85 -7.78 11.33
N ALA A 272 -7.77 -7.98 12.02
CA ALA A 272 -7.77 -8.11 13.49
C ALA A 272 -6.57 -7.34 14.07
N GLY A 273 -6.71 -6.88 15.32
CA GLY A 273 -5.70 -6.08 15.97
C GLY A 273 -6.16 -4.65 16.17
N ARG A 274 -5.23 -3.74 16.34
CA ARG A 274 -5.54 -2.32 16.49
C ARG A 274 -4.99 -1.54 15.32
N ASP A 275 -5.87 -1.15 14.41
CA ASP A 275 -5.50 -0.54 13.16
C ASP A 275 -5.71 0.99 13.15
N PHE A 276 -4.89 1.67 12.36
CA PHE A 276 -5.02 3.09 12.07
C PHE A 276 -5.24 3.24 10.57
N MET A 277 -6.46 3.64 10.19
CA MET A 277 -6.92 3.63 8.82
C MET A 277 -7.27 5.04 8.39
N TYR A 278 -6.70 5.46 7.28
CA TYR A 278 -6.96 6.76 6.64
C TYR A 278 -7.47 6.46 5.23
N GLY A 279 -8.70 6.84 4.92
CA GLY A 279 -9.28 6.67 3.58
C GLY A 279 -8.35 7.26 2.54
N ASP A 280 -8.03 8.55 2.67
CA ASP A 280 -7.03 9.20 1.81
C ASP A 280 -5.66 9.34 2.51
N ALA A 281 -5.54 10.40 3.36
CA ALA A 281 -4.27 10.79 3.97
C ALA A 281 -4.43 11.24 5.43
N ARG A 282 -3.31 11.25 6.15
CA ARG A 282 -3.26 11.80 7.51
C ARG A 282 -3.03 13.31 7.54
N ILE A 283 -2.31 13.85 6.57
CA ILE A 283 -1.90 15.25 6.52
C ILE A 283 -2.35 15.85 5.19
N TYR A 284 -3.02 17.00 5.27
CA TYR A 284 -3.47 17.74 4.11
C TYR A 284 -2.86 19.14 4.10
N GLU A 285 -2.15 19.49 3.01
CA GLU A 285 -1.55 20.80 2.78
C GLU A 285 -2.07 21.44 1.46
N PRO A 286 -3.35 21.85 1.42
CA PRO A 286 -3.95 22.36 0.19
C PRO A 286 -3.34 23.68 -0.28
N ALA A 287 -3.14 23.85 -1.59
CA ALA A 287 -2.68 25.10 -2.20
C ALA A 287 -3.69 26.25 -1.96
N THR A 288 -4.95 25.94 -2.00
CA THR A 288 -6.08 26.80 -1.61
C THR A 288 -7.14 25.95 -0.88
N PRO A 289 -7.96 26.53 -0.01
CA PRO A 289 -9.00 25.79 0.67
C PRO A 289 -9.89 25.00 -0.32
N GLY A 290 -9.96 23.68 -0.12
CA GLY A 290 -10.71 22.76 -0.97
C GLY A 290 -10.07 22.43 -2.31
N SER A 291 -8.76 22.65 -2.47
CA SER A 291 -8.02 22.24 -3.67
C SER A 291 -7.57 20.79 -3.63
N ILE A 292 -7.47 20.18 -2.45
CA ILE A 292 -7.35 18.74 -2.28
C ILE A 292 -8.75 18.16 -2.21
N THR A 293 -8.97 17.05 -2.87
CA THR A 293 -10.20 16.24 -2.74
C THR A 293 -9.83 14.82 -2.38
N GLY A 294 -10.53 14.26 -1.44
CA GLY A 294 -10.47 12.83 -1.14
C GLY A 294 -11.37 11.99 -2.03
N GLY A 295 -11.28 10.70 -1.87
CA GLY A 295 -12.17 9.72 -2.48
C GLY A 295 -13.44 9.44 -1.68
N VAL A 296 -14.19 8.48 -2.14
CA VAL A 296 -15.31 7.89 -1.39
C VAL A 296 -14.85 6.51 -0.90
N ASP A 297 -14.50 6.44 0.37
CA ASP A 297 -13.79 5.31 0.89
C ASP A 297 -14.68 4.34 1.67
N THR A 298 -14.25 3.09 1.75
CA THR A 298 -14.88 2.08 2.58
C THR A 298 -13.90 1.54 3.60
N LEU A 299 -14.15 1.80 4.88
CA LEU A 299 -13.27 1.40 5.97
C LEU A 299 -13.95 0.34 6.84
N ASN A 300 -13.29 -0.81 6.99
CA ASN A 300 -13.69 -1.91 7.85
C ASN A 300 -12.52 -2.26 8.78
N GLY A 301 -12.54 -1.80 10.02
CA GLY A 301 -11.49 -2.07 11.00
C GLY A 301 -11.34 -3.56 11.28
N GLY A 302 -12.46 -4.28 11.28
CA GLY A 302 -12.48 -5.71 11.60
C GLY A 302 -12.63 -5.94 13.09
N ALA A 303 -11.78 -6.75 13.68
CA ALA A 303 -11.84 -7.03 15.13
C ALA A 303 -10.66 -6.36 15.85
N GLY A 304 -10.96 -5.52 16.82
CA GLY A 304 -9.94 -4.79 17.58
C GLY A 304 -10.51 -3.50 18.14
N ASP A 305 -9.63 -2.60 18.55
CA ASP A 305 -10.05 -1.26 18.95
C ASP A 305 -9.40 -0.28 17.93
N ASP A 306 -10.08 -0.02 16.82
CA ASP A 306 -9.55 0.63 15.64
C ASP A 306 -9.77 2.15 15.64
N ARG A 307 -8.95 2.86 14.90
CA ARG A 307 -9.14 4.30 14.66
C ARG A 307 -9.18 4.57 13.17
N MET A 308 -10.29 5.17 12.73
CA MET A 308 -10.60 5.39 11.32
C MET A 308 -10.82 6.88 11.04
N TRP A 309 -10.26 7.33 9.93
CA TRP A 309 -10.47 8.64 9.32
C TRP A 309 -10.96 8.39 7.91
N GLY A 310 -12.14 8.86 7.56
CA GLY A 310 -12.65 8.80 6.20
C GLY A 310 -11.82 9.66 5.27
N GLY A 311 -11.52 10.87 5.70
CA GLY A 311 -10.85 11.84 4.85
C GLY A 311 -11.82 12.79 4.20
N GLY A 312 -11.58 13.21 2.98
CA GLY A 312 -12.47 14.10 2.26
C GLY A 312 -13.45 13.34 1.37
N SER A 313 -14.62 13.85 1.19
CA SER A 313 -15.81 13.29 0.51
C SER A 313 -16.74 12.53 1.48
N SER A 314 -17.52 11.59 1.03
CA SER A 314 -18.52 10.92 1.87
C SER A 314 -18.21 9.44 1.96
N ASP A 315 -17.88 8.97 3.16
CA ASP A 315 -17.25 7.68 3.37
C ASP A 315 -18.17 6.65 4.01
N PHE A 316 -17.78 5.39 3.92
CA PHE A 316 -18.50 4.26 4.49
C PHE A 316 -17.68 3.59 5.58
N PHE A 317 -18.21 3.56 6.82
CA PHE A 317 -17.61 2.85 7.94
C PHE A 317 -18.41 1.59 8.24
N VAL A 318 -17.81 0.41 8.07
CA VAL A 318 -18.49 -0.88 8.13
C VAL A 318 -18.17 -1.62 9.42
N PHE A 319 -19.21 -2.01 10.17
CA PHE A 319 -19.09 -2.71 11.45
C PHE A 319 -19.87 -4.01 11.46
N ASN A 320 -19.22 -5.05 11.92
CA ASN A 320 -19.79 -6.38 12.09
C ASN A 320 -19.69 -6.85 13.56
N THR A 321 -20.43 -7.87 13.93
CA THR A 321 -20.35 -8.44 15.28
C THR A 321 -18.92 -8.87 15.62
N GLY A 322 -18.41 -8.38 16.76
CA GLY A 322 -17.04 -8.63 17.22
C GLY A 322 -16.03 -7.59 16.73
N SER A 323 -16.48 -6.42 16.25
CA SER A 323 -15.58 -5.34 15.82
C SER A 323 -14.74 -4.80 16.98
N GLY A 324 -15.25 -4.77 18.23
CA GLY A 324 -14.55 -4.20 19.36
C GLY A 324 -14.98 -2.76 19.67
N ASN A 325 -14.07 -1.93 20.16
CA ASN A 325 -14.39 -0.55 20.53
C ASN A 325 -13.66 0.43 19.63
N ASP A 326 -14.32 0.83 18.56
CA ASP A 326 -13.75 1.59 17.50
C ASP A 326 -13.98 3.10 17.64
N THR A 327 -13.16 3.89 16.96
CA THR A 327 -13.31 5.34 16.91
C THR A 327 -13.28 5.83 15.47
N ILE A 328 -14.33 6.51 15.04
CA ILE A 328 -14.31 7.35 13.84
C ILE A 328 -13.93 8.76 14.28
N VAL A 329 -12.89 9.32 13.68
CA VAL A 329 -12.27 10.55 14.18
C VAL A 329 -12.79 11.80 13.49
N ASP A 330 -13.21 11.69 12.26
CA ASP A 330 -13.61 12.83 11.41
C ASP A 330 -15.01 12.71 10.78
N PHE A 331 -15.89 11.92 11.36
CA PHE A 331 -17.25 11.69 10.87
C PHE A 331 -17.95 13.01 10.47
N ASP A 332 -18.38 13.16 9.22
CA ASP A 332 -18.90 14.39 8.59
C ASP A 332 -17.97 15.62 8.76
N GLN A 333 -16.65 15.42 8.86
CA GLN A 333 -15.70 16.51 9.12
C GLN A 333 -14.44 16.50 8.21
N GLY A 334 -14.26 15.47 7.39
CA GLY A 334 -13.05 15.31 6.54
C GLY A 334 -12.91 16.46 5.54
N ASN A 335 -13.98 16.91 4.94
CA ASN A 335 -14.00 18.07 4.04
C ASN A 335 -13.46 19.35 4.70
N LYS A 336 -13.60 19.51 6.02
CA LYS A 336 -13.02 20.64 6.75
C LYS A 336 -11.51 20.54 6.86
N ALA A 337 -10.94 19.33 6.92
CA ALA A 337 -9.51 19.12 6.99
C ALA A 337 -8.80 19.62 5.72
N VAL A 338 -9.43 19.44 4.56
CA VAL A 338 -8.95 19.97 3.27
C VAL A 338 -9.40 21.43 3.02
N GLY A 339 -10.11 22.04 3.97
CA GLY A 339 -10.61 23.42 3.86
C GLY A 339 -11.79 23.58 2.90
N SER A 340 -12.46 22.51 2.53
CA SER A 340 -13.68 22.54 1.71
C SER A 340 -14.88 23.00 2.51
N THR A 341 -15.84 23.60 1.84
CA THR A 341 -17.18 23.95 2.37
C THR A 341 -18.27 23.05 1.81
N ALA A 342 -17.91 22.04 1.03
CA ALA A 342 -18.85 21.04 0.54
C ALA A 342 -19.47 20.28 1.72
N VAL A 343 -20.76 19.97 1.62
CA VAL A 343 -21.44 19.14 2.60
C VAL A 343 -20.98 17.70 2.36
N GLU A 344 -20.57 17.05 3.41
CA GLU A 344 -20.16 15.67 3.48
C GLU A 344 -21.24 14.90 4.23
N GLN A 345 -21.44 13.66 3.88
CA GLN A 345 -22.34 12.76 4.58
C GLN A 345 -21.75 11.37 4.61
N ASP A 346 -21.07 11.08 5.70
CA ASP A 346 -20.54 9.75 5.97
C ASP A 346 -21.66 8.79 6.39
N LEU A 347 -21.44 7.50 6.19
CA LEU A 347 -22.39 6.47 6.52
C LEU A 347 -21.76 5.39 7.41
N ILE A 348 -22.49 5.03 8.46
CA ILE A 348 -22.13 3.94 9.38
C ILE A 348 -22.99 2.73 9.05
N ASP A 349 -22.38 1.68 8.49
CA ASP A 349 -23.05 0.41 8.20
C ASP A 349 -22.99 -0.52 9.42
N VAL A 350 -24.14 -0.78 10.03
CA VAL A 350 -24.33 -1.69 11.16
C VAL A 350 -25.26 -2.87 10.85
N GLN A 351 -25.46 -3.18 9.57
CA GLN A 351 -26.32 -4.28 9.13
C GLN A 351 -25.92 -5.62 9.74
N GLY A 352 -24.62 -5.80 10.00
CA GLY A 352 -24.06 -6.99 10.65
C GLY A 352 -24.60 -7.26 12.05
N TYR A 353 -25.20 -6.26 12.72
CA TYR A 353 -25.84 -6.39 14.05
C TYR A 353 -27.32 -6.70 13.99
N GLY A 354 -27.98 -6.53 12.84
CA GLY A 354 -29.37 -6.92 12.61
C GLY A 354 -30.38 -6.10 13.43
N PHE A 355 -30.16 -4.80 13.61
CA PHE A 355 -31.12 -3.90 14.23
C PHE A 355 -32.40 -3.82 13.37
N ALA A 356 -33.55 -3.77 14.01
CA ALA A 356 -34.83 -3.77 13.28
C ALA A 356 -35.10 -2.44 12.56
N ASP A 357 -34.67 -1.33 13.15
CA ASP A 357 -34.86 0.03 12.66
C ASP A 357 -34.06 1.05 13.49
N TRP A 358 -34.06 2.30 13.06
CA TRP A 358 -33.50 3.43 13.80
C TRP A 358 -34.01 3.53 15.26
N THR A 359 -35.28 3.18 15.51
CA THR A 359 -35.86 3.24 16.85
C THR A 359 -35.17 2.25 17.81
N ALA A 360 -34.69 1.12 17.31
CA ALA A 360 -33.92 0.17 18.07
C ALA A 360 -32.50 0.69 18.32
N LEU A 361 -31.81 1.15 17.28
CA LEU A 361 -30.43 1.63 17.33
C LEU A 361 -30.29 2.90 18.18
N SER A 362 -31.16 3.88 18.02
CA SER A 362 -31.06 5.18 18.71
C SER A 362 -31.12 5.10 20.22
N LYS A 363 -31.66 4.03 20.80
CA LYS A 363 -31.67 3.78 22.26
C LYS A 363 -30.29 3.37 22.79
N LEU A 364 -29.39 2.98 21.94
CA LEU A 364 -28.03 2.53 22.26
C LEU A 364 -27.00 3.64 22.06
N ILE A 365 -27.44 4.85 21.72
CA ILE A 365 -26.59 6.00 21.49
C ILE A 365 -26.64 6.93 22.70
N SER A 366 -25.50 7.35 23.19
CA SER A 366 -25.36 8.32 24.30
C SER A 366 -24.03 9.06 24.20
N ASP A 367 -23.95 10.25 24.80
CA ASP A 367 -22.68 10.95 24.90
C ASP A 367 -21.79 10.35 26.02
N ASN A 368 -20.49 10.28 25.77
CA ASN A 368 -19.49 10.00 26.80
C ASN A 368 -19.23 11.26 27.67
N THR A 369 -18.27 11.18 28.60
CA THR A 369 -17.94 12.32 29.47
C THR A 369 -17.22 13.47 28.76
N ALA A 370 -16.67 13.26 27.58
CA ALA A 370 -16.08 14.29 26.72
C ALA A 370 -17.14 15.00 25.86
N GLY A 371 -18.30 14.37 25.68
CA GLY A 371 -19.39 14.85 24.85
C GLY A 371 -19.46 14.20 23.48
N ASP A 372 -18.65 13.16 23.24
CA ASP A 372 -18.64 12.43 21.98
C ASP A 372 -19.74 11.35 22.00
N ALA A 373 -20.41 11.17 20.89
CA ALA A 373 -21.41 10.12 20.73
C ALA A 373 -20.77 8.74 20.80
N VAL A 374 -21.33 7.85 21.60
CA VAL A 374 -20.98 6.44 21.68
C VAL A 374 -22.19 5.60 21.32
N ILE A 375 -22.02 4.73 20.35
CA ILE A 375 -23.03 3.78 19.87
C ILE A 375 -22.67 2.40 20.44
N HIS A 376 -23.43 1.89 21.37
CA HIS A 376 -23.22 0.58 22.01
C HIS A 376 -23.87 -0.52 21.20
N LEU A 377 -23.14 -1.12 20.27
CA LEU A 377 -23.66 -2.14 19.34
C LEU A 377 -23.93 -3.48 20.02
N SER A 378 -23.07 -3.84 20.99
CA SER A 378 -23.19 -5.05 21.81
C SER A 378 -22.59 -4.84 23.21
N ALA A 379 -22.44 -5.89 24.00
CA ALA A 379 -21.76 -5.82 25.29
C ALA A 379 -20.24 -5.55 25.16
N ASN A 380 -19.65 -5.85 23.98
CA ASN A 380 -18.22 -5.77 23.73
C ASN A 380 -17.87 -4.87 22.53
N ASP A 381 -18.88 -4.40 21.80
CA ASP A 381 -18.67 -3.63 20.57
C ASP A 381 -19.29 -2.25 20.71
N SER A 382 -18.54 -1.21 20.41
CA SER A 382 -18.99 0.17 20.43
C SER A 382 -18.29 1.02 19.36
N ILE A 383 -18.95 2.07 18.91
CA ILE A 383 -18.37 3.08 18.04
C ILE A 383 -18.38 4.42 18.77
N THR A 384 -17.24 5.09 18.84
CA THR A 384 -17.11 6.46 19.34
C THR A 384 -16.91 7.41 18.15
N LEU A 385 -17.67 8.50 18.09
CA LEU A 385 -17.53 9.54 17.07
C LEU A 385 -16.91 10.79 17.70
N ASP A 386 -15.61 11.03 17.45
CA ASP A 386 -14.88 12.17 18.03
C ASP A 386 -15.53 13.50 17.61
N GLY A 387 -15.88 14.34 18.57
CA GLY A 387 -16.43 15.68 18.36
C GLY A 387 -17.89 15.74 17.86
N ILE A 388 -18.57 14.62 17.78
CA ILE A 388 -19.99 14.54 17.38
C ILE A 388 -20.85 14.23 18.61
N HIS A 389 -21.91 15.00 18.87
CA HIS A 389 -22.86 14.71 19.92
C HIS A 389 -23.96 13.74 19.45
N ALA A 390 -24.42 12.88 20.36
CA ALA A 390 -25.49 11.91 20.12
C ALA A 390 -26.78 12.55 19.55
N THR A 391 -27.06 13.79 19.94
CA THR A 391 -28.24 14.57 19.45
C THR A 391 -28.12 15.03 18.00
N ASN A 392 -26.94 14.96 17.40
CA ASN A 392 -26.70 15.35 16.01
C ASN A 392 -26.85 14.18 15.03
N LEU A 393 -26.98 12.97 15.56
CA LEU A 393 -27.12 11.78 14.72
C LEU A 393 -28.57 11.55 14.26
N HIS A 394 -28.71 11.17 13.00
CA HIS A 394 -29.96 10.97 12.31
C HIS A 394 -30.07 9.59 11.66
N PRO A 395 -31.28 9.11 11.30
CA PRO A 395 -31.43 7.83 10.59
C PRO A 395 -30.67 7.77 9.26
N THR A 396 -30.36 8.91 8.66
CA THR A 396 -29.67 9.03 7.38
C THR A 396 -28.17 8.77 7.47
N ASP A 397 -27.62 8.76 8.68
CA ASP A 397 -26.20 8.52 8.94
C ASP A 397 -25.89 7.01 9.06
N PHE A 398 -26.93 6.17 8.98
CA PHE A 398 -26.82 4.74 9.22
C PHE A 398 -27.42 3.88 8.11
N ILE A 399 -26.72 2.79 7.80
CA ILE A 399 -27.24 1.65 7.06
C ILE A 399 -27.55 0.55 8.08
N ILE A 400 -28.86 0.21 8.21
CA ILE A 400 -29.37 -0.69 9.27
C ILE A 400 -29.93 -1.98 8.67
#